data_5f03751c6f7b2ccbdd199f989b6f6404
#
_entry.id   5f03751c6f7b2ccbdd199f989b6f6404
#
_cell.length_a   1.000
_cell.length_b   1.000
_cell.length_c   1.000
_cell.angle_alpha   90.00
_cell.angle_beta   90.00
_cell.angle_gamma   90.00
#
_symmetry.space_group_name_H-M   'P 1'
#
loop_
_entity.id
_entity.type
_entity.pdbx_description
1 polymer ?
#
loop_
_entity_poly.entity_id
_entity_poly.type
_entity_poly.pdbx_seq_one_letter_code
_entity_poly.pdbx_strand_id
1 'polypeptide(L)'
;MTQEDKQRYVTMLSNAIGMQWHDIEEAEPRLLTYLRGLVDEPQYHNAYEVLGAIKFLRLLRTYETDIDTFHDVIFKYEGIWQQRDGIWHHVEGGLKHPGTSGPRYYRLQPFQVFVLASMFLFKVWINTEEQAGSRELLPTEKVMETEE
;
A
#
# COMPACT_ATOMS: atom_id res chain seq x y z
N MET A 1 1.91 19.19 16.09
CA MET A 1 1.92 19.51 14.65
C MET A 1 0.84 20.51 14.33
N THR A 2 1.17 21.57 13.61
CA THR A 2 0.24 22.65 13.35
C THR A 2 -0.56 22.42 12.07
N GLN A 3 -1.57 23.26 11.85
CA GLN A 3 -2.36 23.22 10.65
C GLN A 3 -1.52 23.62 9.44
N GLU A 4 -0.58 24.52 9.63
CA GLU A 4 0.37 24.89 8.57
C GLU A 4 1.27 23.74 8.18
N ASP A 5 1.73 22.97 9.17
CA ASP A 5 2.53 21.78 8.90
C ASP A 5 1.74 20.78 8.08
N LYS A 6 0.49 20.56 8.48
CA LYS A 6 -0.37 19.62 7.77
C LYS A 6 -0.56 20.06 6.31
N GLN A 7 -0.82 21.36 6.10
CA GLN A 7 -1.03 21.87 4.74
C GLN A 7 0.24 21.70 3.89
N ARG A 8 1.41 21.91 4.49
CA ARG A 8 2.67 21.73 3.79
C ARG A 8 2.84 20.25 3.36
N TYR A 9 2.49 19.33 4.25
CA TYR A 9 2.59 17.91 3.93
C TYR A 9 1.58 17.50 2.86
N VAL A 10 0.37 18.06 2.89
CA VAL A 10 -0.62 17.78 1.85
C VAL A 10 -0.08 18.24 0.48
N THR A 11 0.54 19.40 0.43
CA THR A 11 1.13 19.90 -0.81
C THR A 11 2.25 18.99 -1.29
N MET A 12 3.12 18.55 -0.37
CA MET A 12 4.20 17.62 -0.69
C MET A 12 3.65 16.30 -1.24
N LEU A 13 2.60 15.80 -0.60
CA LEU A 13 1.98 14.55 -1.04
C LEU A 13 1.37 14.69 -2.43
N SER A 14 0.67 15.79 -2.66
CA SER A 14 0.08 16.07 -3.97
C SER A 14 1.14 16.06 -5.07
N ASN A 15 2.27 16.71 -4.82
CA ASN A 15 3.36 16.74 -5.78
C ASN A 15 3.96 15.36 -6.02
N ALA A 16 4.13 14.59 -4.95
CA ALA A 16 4.69 13.25 -5.06
C ALA A 16 3.75 12.32 -5.85
N ILE A 17 2.45 12.43 -5.62
CA ILE A 17 1.48 11.66 -6.39
C ILE A 17 1.58 12.01 -7.88
N GLY A 18 1.69 13.29 -8.18
CA GLY A 18 1.79 13.74 -9.57
C GLY A 18 3.03 13.20 -10.27
N MET A 19 4.13 13.06 -9.54
CA MET A 19 5.37 12.54 -10.12
C MET A 19 5.38 11.01 -10.23
N GLN A 20 4.61 10.33 -9.41
CA GLN A 20 4.66 8.88 -9.31
C GLN A 20 3.32 8.18 -9.60
N TRP A 21 2.34 8.92 -10.13
CA TRP A 21 1.00 8.37 -10.29
C TRP A 21 0.98 7.09 -11.13
N HIS A 22 1.84 7.00 -12.12
CA HIS A 22 1.89 5.84 -13.00
C HIS A 22 2.32 4.58 -12.23
N ASP A 23 3.36 4.70 -11.42
CA ASP A 23 3.84 3.57 -10.62
C ASP A 23 2.82 3.16 -9.57
N ILE A 24 2.13 4.15 -8.99
CA ILE A 24 1.10 3.88 -8.00
C ILE A 24 -0.04 3.10 -8.64
N GLU A 25 -0.52 3.58 -9.77
CA GLU A 25 -1.65 2.97 -10.45
C GLU A 25 -1.31 1.59 -10.98
N GLU A 26 -0.08 1.42 -11.46
CA GLU A 26 0.37 0.15 -11.98
C GLU A 26 0.40 -0.93 -10.89
N ALA A 27 0.78 -0.54 -9.68
CA ALA A 27 0.78 -1.48 -8.57
C ALA A 27 -0.65 -1.89 -8.22
N GLU A 28 -1.53 -0.91 -8.04
CA GLU A 28 -2.93 -1.16 -7.71
C GLU A 28 -3.69 0.17 -7.74
N PRO A 29 -4.71 0.30 -8.61
CA PRO A 29 -5.43 1.59 -8.72
C PRO A 29 -6.04 2.10 -7.42
N ARG A 30 -6.43 1.21 -6.50
CA ARG A 30 -7.01 1.64 -5.23
C ARG A 30 -6.01 2.38 -4.36
N LEU A 31 -4.70 2.18 -4.57
CA LEU A 31 -3.69 2.98 -3.88
C LEU A 31 -3.80 4.44 -4.28
N LEU A 32 -3.99 4.70 -5.55
CA LEU A 32 -4.14 6.07 -6.03
C LEU A 32 -5.40 6.70 -5.45
N THR A 33 -6.50 5.94 -5.38
CA THR A 33 -7.74 6.42 -4.79
C THR A 33 -7.53 6.84 -3.34
N TYR A 34 -6.83 6.01 -2.56
CA TYR A 34 -6.57 6.33 -1.16
C TYR A 34 -5.71 7.58 -1.02
N LEU A 35 -4.61 7.65 -1.77
CA LEU A 35 -3.69 8.78 -1.67
C LEU A 35 -4.34 10.08 -2.11
N ARG A 36 -5.16 10.03 -3.16
CA ARG A 36 -5.88 11.23 -3.61
C ARG A 36 -6.88 11.69 -2.57
N GLY A 37 -7.50 10.76 -1.83
CA GLY A 37 -8.40 11.13 -0.76
C GLY A 37 -7.74 11.94 0.33
N LEU A 38 -6.48 11.65 0.63
CA LEU A 38 -5.72 12.41 1.63
C LEU A 38 -5.46 13.84 1.18
N VAL A 39 -5.33 14.05 -0.12
CA VAL A 39 -5.08 15.36 -0.69
C VAL A 39 -6.38 16.13 -0.91
N ASP A 40 -7.38 15.46 -1.44
CA ASP A 40 -8.63 16.12 -1.84
C ASP A 40 -9.56 16.41 -0.67
N GLU A 41 -9.47 15.61 0.39
CA GLU A 41 -10.31 15.76 1.57
C GLU A 41 -9.48 15.75 2.85
N PRO A 42 -8.53 16.67 2.98
CA PRO A 42 -7.59 16.63 4.10
C PRO A 42 -8.25 16.87 5.46
N GLN A 43 -9.45 17.44 5.48
CA GLN A 43 -10.15 17.67 6.73
C GLN A 43 -10.58 16.39 7.45
N TYR A 44 -10.63 15.27 6.72
CA TYR A 44 -11.01 13.98 7.31
C TYR A 44 -9.80 13.16 7.73
N HIS A 45 -8.59 13.69 7.61
CA HIS A 45 -7.36 12.95 7.89
C HIS A 45 -6.43 13.78 8.75
N ASN A 46 -5.61 13.12 9.54
CA ASN A 46 -4.63 13.84 10.34
C ASN A 46 -3.29 13.92 9.63
N ALA A 47 -2.41 14.77 10.16
CA ALA A 47 -1.12 15.02 9.53
C ALA A 47 -0.24 13.77 9.48
N TYR A 48 -0.40 12.86 10.43
CA TYR A 48 0.41 11.65 10.46
C TYR A 48 0.04 10.68 9.36
N GLU A 49 -1.23 10.64 8.98
CA GLU A 49 -1.66 9.85 7.83
C GLU A 49 -1.02 10.37 6.55
N VAL A 50 -0.95 11.68 6.40
CA VAL A 50 -0.33 12.30 5.24
C VAL A 50 1.17 12.00 5.21
N LEU A 51 1.84 12.10 6.37
CA LEU A 51 3.26 11.76 6.46
C LEU A 51 3.52 10.30 6.13
N GLY A 52 2.65 9.41 6.59
CA GLY A 52 2.78 7.98 6.27
C GLY A 52 2.70 7.74 4.77
N ALA A 53 1.81 8.45 4.09
CA ALA A 53 1.69 8.34 2.64
C ALA A 53 2.94 8.87 1.94
N ILE A 54 3.50 9.98 2.42
CA ILE A 54 4.73 10.53 1.86
C ILE A 54 5.88 9.52 2.00
N LYS A 55 5.97 8.89 3.17
CA LYS A 55 6.99 7.87 3.41
C LYS A 55 6.80 6.67 2.48
N PHE A 56 5.55 6.26 2.28
CA PHE A 56 5.24 5.17 1.36
C PHE A 56 5.72 5.49 -0.06
N LEU A 57 5.44 6.69 -0.54
CA LEU A 57 5.86 7.09 -1.89
C LEU A 57 7.37 7.21 -1.99
N ARG A 58 8.04 7.59 -0.90
CA ARG A 58 9.49 7.61 -0.89
C ARG A 58 10.06 6.20 -1.02
N LEU A 59 9.46 5.23 -0.34
CA LEU A 59 9.85 3.84 -0.47
C LEU A 59 9.61 3.33 -1.88
N LEU A 60 8.48 3.70 -2.46
CA LEU A 60 8.13 3.29 -3.81
C LEU A 60 9.14 3.79 -4.83
N ARG A 61 9.71 4.96 -4.61
CA ARG A 61 10.72 5.52 -5.51
C ARG A 61 12.10 4.91 -5.27
N THR A 62 12.39 4.51 -4.03
CA THR A 62 13.73 4.12 -3.62
C THR A 62 14.00 2.63 -3.74
N TYR A 63 13.01 1.81 -3.42
CA TYR A 63 13.22 0.38 -3.31
C TYR A 63 12.50 -0.39 -4.40
N GLU A 64 13.01 -1.58 -4.65
CA GLU A 64 12.43 -2.47 -5.64
C GLU A 64 11.11 -3.04 -5.14
N THR A 65 10.13 -3.15 -6.02
CA THR A 65 8.81 -3.66 -5.66
C THR A 65 8.67 -5.13 -6.01
N ASP A 66 7.77 -5.79 -5.29
CA ASP A 66 7.39 -7.18 -5.54
C ASP A 66 5.89 -7.20 -5.77
N ILE A 67 5.50 -6.74 -6.94
CA ILE A 67 4.08 -6.60 -7.29
C ILE A 67 3.37 -7.94 -7.26
N ASP A 68 4.05 -8.99 -7.70
CA ASP A 68 3.43 -10.32 -7.75
C ASP A 68 3.06 -10.83 -6.35
N THR A 69 3.97 -10.67 -5.37
CA THR A 69 3.65 -11.06 -4.00
C THR A 69 2.51 -10.22 -3.44
N PHE A 70 2.53 -8.92 -3.71
CA PHE A 70 1.48 -8.04 -3.25
C PHE A 70 0.12 -8.45 -3.84
N HIS A 71 0.06 -8.74 -5.13
CA HIS A 71 -1.18 -9.17 -5.78
C HIS A 71 -1.64 -10.53 -5.26
N ASP A 72 -0.71 -11.43 -4.94
CA ASP A 72 -1.08 -12.70 -4.34
C ASP A 72 -1.74 -12.52 -2.97
N VAL A 73 -1.23 -11.58 -2.17
CA VAL A 73 -1.82 -11.29 -0.87
C VAL A 73 -3.24 -10.74 -1.04
N ILE A 74 -3.41 -9.80 -1.97
CA ILE A 74 -4.74 -9.26 -2.26
C ILE A 74 -5.68 -10.38 -2.67
N PHE A 75 -5.23 -11.27 -3.57
CA PHE A 75 -6.06 -12.39 -4.02
C PHE A 75 -6.46 -13.29 -2.87
N LYS A 76 -5.57 -13.56 -1.93
CA LYS A 76 -5.90 -14.42 -0.78
C LYS A 76 -6.98 -13.81 0.09
N TYR A 77 -7.04 -12.48 0.19
CA TYR A 77 -8.06 -11.83 0.98
C TYR A 77 -9.39 -11.71 0.25
N GLU A 78 -9.39 -11.21 -0.97
CA GLU A 78 -10.65 -10.89 -1.63
C GLU A 78 -10.98 -11.75 -2.84
N GLY A 79 -10.01 -12.50 -3.37
CA GLY A 79 -10.24 -13.30 -4.55
C GLY A 79 -10.32 -12.43 -5.79
N ILE A 80 -11.04 -12.94 -6.78
CA ILE A 80 -11.22 -12.24 -8.06
C ILE A 80 -12.61 -11.66 -8.11
N TRP A 81 -12.69 -10.39 -8.45
CA TRP A 81 -13.94 -9.66 -8.62
C TRP A 81 -14.03 -9.13 -10.03
N GLN A 82 -15.23 -9.11 -10.58
CA GLN A 82 -15.48 -8.66 -11.92
C GLN A 82 -16.66 -7.70 -11.93
N GLN A 83 -16.52 -6.61 -12.66
CA GLN A 83 -17.61 -5.64 -12.77
C GLN A 83 -18.48 -5.98 -13.96
N ARG A 84 -19.79 -6.05 -13.74
CA ARG A 84 -20.78 -6.27 -14.78
C ARG A 84 -21.95 -5.34 -14.51
N ASP A 85 -22.30 -4.54 -15.53
CA ASP A 85 -23.41 -3.58 -15.42
C ASP A 85 -23.24 -2.64 -14.23
N GLY A 86 -22.00 -2.23 -13.98
CA GLY A 86 -21.71 -1.33 -12.87
C GLY A 86 -21.69 -1.97 -11.49
N ILE A 87 -21.94 -3.28 -11.42
CA ILE A 87 -21.99 -3.99 -10.14
C ILE A 87 -20.84 -4.98 -10.06
N TRP A 88 -20.17 -4.99 -8.91
CA TRP A 88 -19.07 -5.91 -8.66
C TRP A 88 -19.58 -7.28 -8.25
N HIS A 89 -19.09 -8.31 -8.92
CA HIS A 89 -19.46 -9.70 -8.65
C HIS A 89 -18.22 -10.50 -8.30
N HIS A 90 -18.30 -11.29 -7.25
CA HIS A 90 -17.23 -12.19 -6.86
C HIS A 90 -17.17 -13.38 -7.81
N VAL A 91 -15.99 -13.70 -8.31
CA VAL A 91 -15.78 -14.78 -9.26
C VAL A 91 -15.20 -16.02 -8.60
N GLU A 92 -14.09 -15.87 -7.88
CA GLU A 92 -13.45 -17.01 -7.24
C GLU A 92 -12.45 -16.57 -6.18
N GLY A 93 -12.10 -17.51 -5.29
CA GLY A 93 -11.05 -17.29 -4.30
C GLY A 93 -11.47 -16.40 -3.14
N GLY A 94 -10.48 -15.99 -2.35
CA GLY A 94 -10.71 -15.07 -1.26
C GLY A 94 -11.33 -15.70 -0.02
N LEU A 95 -11.45 -14.87 1.01
CA LEU A 95 -12.00 -15.28 2.28
C LEU A 95 -13.50 -15.01 2.33
N LYS A 96 -14.22 -15.96 2.92
CA LYS A 96 -15.65 -15.77 3.17
C LYS A 96 -15.85 -14.99 4.45
N HIS A 97 -16.85 -14.13 4.45
CA HIS A 97 -17.23 -13.41 5.64
C HIS A 97 -17.93 -14.36 6.62
N PRO A 98 -17.44 -14.53 7.83
CA PRO A 98 -18.06 -15.45 8.78
C PRO A 98 -19.37 -14.91 9.33
N GLY A 99 -20.26 -15.82 9.69
CA GLY A 99 -21.48 -15.46 10.40
C GLY A 99 -22.56 -14.81 9.58
N THR A 100 -22.47 -14.84 8.25
CA THR A 100 -23.52 -14.28 7.40
C THR A 100 -24.35 -15.39 6.79
N SER A 101 -25.59 -15.08 6.46
CA SER A 101 -26.40 -16.04 5.73
C SER A 101 -26.06 -15.92 4.25
N GLY A 102 -25.68 -17.05 3.66
CA GLY A 102 -25.23 -17.08 2.28
C GLY A 102 -23.76 -16.68 2.15
N PRO A 103 -23.17 -16.99 1.00
CA PRO A 103 -21.75 -16.69 0.79
C PRO A 103 -21.52 -15.21 0.61
N ARG A 104 -20.64 -14.68 1.44
CA ARG A 104 -20.18 -13.30 1.34
C ARG A 104 -18.68 -13.31 1.38
N TYR A 105 -18.08 -12.56 0.49
CA TYR A 105 -16.63 -12.49 0.37
C TYR A 105 -16.14 -11.09 0.66
N TYR A 106 -14.91 -10.99 1.18
CA TYR A 106 -14.31 -9.70 1.46
C TYR A 106 -13.95 -8.99 0.17
N ARG A 107 -14.10 -7.69 0.19
CA ARG A 107 -13.53 -6.83 -0.84
C ARG A 107 -12.81 -5.72 -0.15
N LEU A 108 -11.52 -5.60 -0.44
CA LEU A 108 -10.67 -4.64 0.24
C LEU A 108 -11.01 -3.21 -0.16
N GLN A 109 -11.05 -2.34 0.83
CA GLN A 109 -11.22 -0.92 0.61
C GLN A 109 -9.86 -0.28 0.33
N PRO A 110 -9.83 0.92 -0.29
CA PRO A 110 -8.55 1.55 -0.61
C PRO A 110 -7.59 1.67 0.55
N PHE A 111 -8.08 2.02 1.75
CA PHE A 111 -7.22 2.10 2.93
C PHE A 111 -6.58 0.75 3.25
N GLN A 112 -7.37 -0.32 3.18
CA GLN A 112 -6.86 -1.66 3.47
C GLN A 112 -5.81 -2.09 2.46
N VAL A 113 -6.01 -1.74 1.18
CA VAL A 113 -5.03 -2.01 0.15
C VAL A 113 -3.73 -1.27 0.44
N PHE A 114 -3.83 -0.03 0.92
CA PHE A 114 -2.64 0.74 1.29
C PHE A 114 -1.87 0.07 2.43
N VAL A 115 -2.57 -0.43 3.44
CA VAL A 115 -1.93 -1.13 4.55
C VAL A 115 -1.20 -2.37 4.04
N LEU A 116 -1.85 -3.16 3.20
CA LEU A 116 -1.22 -4.36 2.65
C LEU A 116 -0.04 -4.02 1.75
N ALA A 117 -0.13 -2.94 0.99
CA ALA A 117 0.99 -2.52 0.15
C ALA A 117 2.18 -2.12 1.00
N SER A 118 1.93 -1.43 2.11
CA SER A 118 3.01 -1.04 3.02
C SER A 118 3.75 -2.25 3.57
N MET A 119 3.07 -3.37 3.68
CA MET A 119 3.65 -4.59 4.25
C MET A 119 4.25 -5.51 3.19
N PHE A 120 3.69 -5.57 2.00
CA PHE A 120 4.03 -6.63 1.04
C PHE A 120 4.49 -6.16 -0.33
N LEU A 121 4.38 -4.88 -0.63
CA LEU A 121 4.75 -4.41 -1.97
C LEU A 121 6.25 -4.35 -2.20
N PHE A 122 7.04 -4.20 -1.15
CA PHE A 122 8.47 -3.97 -1.29
C PHE A 122 9.26 -5.25 -1.07
N LYS A 123 10.33 -5.44 -1.87
CA LYS A 123 11.22 -6.57 -1.66
C LYS A 123 12.02 -6.34 -0.39
N VAL A 124 12.16 -7.43 0.39
CA VAL A 124 12.90 -7.38 1.63
C VAL A 124 14.21 -8.13 1.45
N TRP A 125 15.30 -7.47 1.79
CA TRP A 125 16.60 -8.11 1.81
C TRP A 125 16.79 -8.78 3.14
N ILE A 126 16.96 -10.09 3.12
CA ILE A 126 17.29 -10.83 4.33
C ILE A 126 18.73 -11.24 4.22
N ASN A 127 19.55 -10.71 5.12
CA ASN A 127 20.91 -11.06 5.19
C ASN A 127 21.02 -12.31 5.97
N THR A 128 21.23 -13.35 5.34
CA THR A 128 21.37 -14.55 6.11
C THR A 128 22.78 -14.97 6.10
N GLU A 129 23.33 -15.07 6.09
CA GLU A 129 24.36 -15.51 5.97
C GLU A 129 24.62 -16.32 6.00
N GLU A 130 24.06 -16.24 5.35
CA GLU A 130 23.71 -16.28 5.08
C GLU A 130 22.80 -16.20 5.17
N GLN A 131 22.42 -15.80 5.16
CA GLN A 131 21.65 -15.33 5.47
C GLN A 131 21.68 -15.23 6.59
N ALA A 132 22.48 -15.59 6.95
CA ALA A 132 22.68 -15.47 7.97
C ALA A 132 23.70 -14.88 8.32
N GLY A 133 24.20 -14.88 8.08
CA GLY A 133 25.19 -14.37 8.42
C GLY A 133 25.31 -13.08 8.22
N SER A 134 25.19 -12.55 7.96
CA SER A 134 25.37 -11.41 7.78
C SER A 134 24.44 -10.50 7.96
N ARG A 135 23.91 -10.00 7.89
CA ARG A 135 23.24 -9.27 8.01
C ARG A 135 22.65 -8.37 7.73
N GLU A 136 21.85 -7.98 7.19
CA GLU A 136 21.25 -7.32 6.80
C GLU A 136 20.62 -6.44 6.76
N LEU A 137 19.96 -6.15 5.72
CA LEU A 137 19.53 -4.99 5.54
C LEU A 137 18.16 -4.97 5.17
N LEU A 138 17.20 -4.94 6.06
CA LEU A 138 15.81 -4.64 5.81
C LEU A 138 15.70 -3.18 5.43
N PRO A 139 14.95 -2.84 4.39
CA PRO A 139 14.79 -1.44 4.02
C PRO A 139 14.29 -0.56 5.15
N THR A 140 13.54 -1.14 6.08
CA THR A 140 12.99 -0.38 7.17
C THR A 140 13.99 -0.14 8.28
N GLU A 141 15.07 -0.84 8.30
CA GLU A 141 16.01 -0.64 9.36
C GLU A 141 17.39 -0.58 8.84
N LYS A 142 17.70 -1.16 7.70
CA LYS A 142 18.91 -1.16 7.37
C LYS A 142 19.36 -0.24 6.60
N VAL A 143 19.13 0.10 6.43
CA VAL A 143 19.75 0.81 5.91
C VAL A 143 20.58 1.32 6.82
N MET A 144 20.80 0.78 7.37
CA MET A 144 21.57 0.80 7.98
C MET A 144 22.49 -0.03 8.11
N GLU A 145 22.92 -0.71 7.73
CA GLU A 145 23.64 -1.59 7.63
C GLU A 145 24.05 -2.04 6.97
N THR A 146 24.36 -1.90 6.65
CA THR A 146 24.83 -2.56 6.01
C THR A 146 25.27 -3.20 6.04
N GLU A 147 25.69 -3.28 5.94
CA GLU A 147 26.05 -3.97 5.94
C GLU A 147 26.37 -4.39 6.31
N GLU A 148 26.70 -4.44 6.40
CA GLU A 148 27.07 -4.87 6.65
C GLU A 148 27.22 -4.96 6.93
#